data_01a0db9000fdd78b4792333cd6660009
#
_entry.id   01a0db9000fdd78b4792333cd6660009
#
_cell.length_a   1.000
_cell.length_b   1.000
_cell.length_c   1.000
_cell.angle_alpha   90.00
_cell.angle_beta   90.00
_cell.angle_gamma   90.00
#
_symmetry.space_group_name_H-M   'P 1'
#
loop_
_entity.id
_entity.type
_entity.pdbx_description
1 polymer ?
#
loop_
_entity_poly.entity_id
_entity_poly.type
_entity_poly.pdbx_seq_one_letter_code
_entity_poly.pdbx_strand_id
1 'polypeptide(L)'
;MKTDESGRYDDLTVSELIEHALALNEGQLSAKGALVVSPERDTEAQRFIVNEPSVSDVIRADAQFHLLDTEVFKSIWERVKDDVAERSRYRIHVHMGVDSHIAVPLEITTLSAWHALTCHYLCHCPSEFNPREKPVWKLIWTPLSSFGDAEILSHGGGVILIHVGKRRILMGGALTTGEMRRTIMTLLGLILPEKDALPLHGAAVQGDGEITLFLGPAGAQKSTWALKCGQLIGDRALSWSSNGLHRLADGCRLHLNQSLPISLDQALQFGTVAENLTLTNERTPILDDPNDDLSTTIPAHLVVPLELLNATSETNTDGPTQLVILTTDPLGVLPPLAKISHEQCLAWFILGYGNHFGPQEGLRPEMDIRFMPGFMDTLLPRNLNDYIVILEDLLKKFETRCFLVNAGWHGGHSGQGSPLSTSEQSAVIDSMHHCADWRPFGALGLSIPSDKSETATAWNSVDRWPDSGDCLSNLSKLVSIIADELQRTSNPERWLRALEIQCN
;
A
#
# COMPACT_ATOMS: atom_id res chain seq x y z
N MET A 1 -13.58 -7.70 33.97
CA MET A 1 -14.05 -7.14 32.68
C MET A 1 -14.85 -5.88 32.99
N LYS A 2 -14.39 -4.72 32.55
CA LYS A 2 -15.11 -3.45 32.76
C LYS A 2 -15.99 -3.20 31.53
N THR A 3 -17.19 -3.75 31.52
CA THR A 3 -18.27 -3.27 30.64
C THR A 3 -18.89 -2.05 31.29
N ASP A 4 -19.20 -1.03 30.52
CA ASP A 4 -20.24 -0.11 30.96
C ASP A 4 -21.61 -0.82 30.87
N GLU A 5 -22.64 -0.28 31.51
CA GLU A 5 -24.01 -0.84 31.53
C GLU A 5 -24.61 -0.94 30.11
N SER A 6 -23.95 -0.36 29.08
CA SER A 6 -24.40 -0.34 27.67
C SER A 6 -23.77 -1.44 26.81
N GLY A 7 -22.96 -2.36 27.36
CA GLY A 7 -22.26 -3.42 26.62
C GLY A 7 -21.11 -2.89 25.73
N ARG A 8 -20.55 -1.72 26.06
CA ARG A 8 -19.47 -1.10 25.31
C ARG A 8 -18.12 -1.32 25.98
N TYR A 9 -17.11 -1.63 25.18
CA TYR A 9 -15.72 -1.79 25.57
C TYR A 9 -14.90 -0.69 24.88
N ASP A 10 -14.29 0.20 25.67
CA ASP A 10 -13.53 1.35 25.17
C ASP A 10 -12.03 1.09 25.32
N ASP A 11 -11.28 1.29 24.23
CA ASP A 11 -9.82 1.31 24.18
C ASP A 11 -9.15 0.12 24.90
N LEU A 12 -9.65 -1.08 24.67
CA LEU A 12 -9.04 -2.28 25.21
C LEU A 12 -7.62 -2.47 24.66
N THR A 13 -6.75 -2.99 25.51
CA THR A 13 -5.38 -3.36 25.12
C THR A 13 -5.36 -4.54 24.15
N VAL A 14 -4.25 -4.73 23.47
CA VAL A 14 -4.01 -5.87 22.57
C VAL A 14 -4.29 -7.20 23.27
N SER A 15 -3.83 -7.38 24.52
CA SER A 15 -4.06 -8.60 25.29
C SER A 15 -5.55 -8.84 25.58
N GLU A 16 -6.25 -7.80 26.03
CA GLU A 16 -7.69 -7.88 26.31
C GLU A 16 -8.48 -8.19 25.04
N LEU A 17 -8.13 -7.58 23.90
CA LEU A 17 -8.79 -7.88 22.63
C LEU A 17 -8.57 -9.31 22.16
N ILE A 18 -7.37 -9.87 22.35
CA ILE A 18 -7.08 -11.29 22.06
C ILE A 18 -7.89 -12.19 22.97
N GLU A 19 -7.95 -11.92 24.28
CA GLU A 19 -8.78 -12.69 25.25
C GLU A 19 -10.26 -12.66 24.83
N HIS A 20 -10.77 -11.50 24.43
CA HIS A 20 -12.16 -11.37 23.96
C HIS A 20 -12.39 -12.14 22.66
N ALA A 21 -11.50 -12.05 21.68
CA ALA A 21 -11.61 -12.78 20.42
C ALA A 21 -11.65 -14.30 20.63
N LEU A 22 -10.81 -14.81 21.55
CA LEU A 22 -10.81 -16.22 21.91
C LEU A 22 -12.11 -16.63 22.65
N ALA A 23 -12.57 -15.83 23.60
CA ALA A 23 -13.78 -16.09 24.36
C ALA A 23 -15.05 -16.10 23.48
N LEU A 24 -15.05 -15.29 22.41
CA LEU A 24 -16.15 -15.20 21.44
C LEU A 24 -16.00 -16.17 20.26
N ASN A 25 -14.97 -17.02 20.25
CA ASN A 25 -14.65 -17.96 19.17
C ASN A 25 -14.44 -17.24 17.81
N GLU A 26 -13.92 -16.02 17.82
CA GLU A 26 -13.60 -15.28 16.60
C GLU A 26 -12.31 -15.79 15.94
N GLY A 27 -11.49 -16.56 16.65
CA GLY A 27 -10.23 -17.11 16.17
C GLY A 27 -9.58 -18.07 17.16
N GLN A 28 -8.36 -18.51 16.84
CA GLN A 28 -7.52 -19.37 17.67
C GLN A 28 -6.08 -18.88 17.69
N LEU A 29 -5.31 -19.24 18.72
CA LEU A 29 -3.89 -18.91 18.74
C LEU A 29 -3.06 -19.93 17.94
N SER A 30 -2.10 -19.46 17.18
CA SER A 30 -1.01 -20.28 16.66
C SER A 30 -0.09 -20.75 17.78
N ALA A 31 0.78 -21.73 17.50
CA ALA A 31 1.78 -22.21 18.47
C ALA A 31 2.73 -21.09 18.95
N LYS A 32 2.89 -20.02 18.19
CA LYS A 32 3.73 -18.84 18.52
C LYS A 32 2.92 -17.67 19.11
N GLY A 33 1.62 -17.79 19.22
CA GLY A 33 0.76 -16.81 19.88
C GLY A 33 0.06 -15.81 18.98
N ALA A 34 0.23 -15.86 17.65
CA ALA A 34 -0.56 -15.04 16.74
C ALA A 34 -2.04 -15.45 16.77
N LEU A 35 -2.94 -14.48 16.72
CA LEU A 35 -4.38 -14.73 16.58
C LEU A 35 -4.70 -15.07 15.13
N VAL A 36 -5.15 -16.29 14.89
CA VAL A 36 -5.54 -16.77 13.55
C VAL A 36 -7.07 -16.68 13.44
N VAL A 37 -7.51 -15.97 12.42
CA VAL A 37 -8.92 -15.74 12.09
C VAL A 37 -9.23 -16.20 10.66
N SER A 38 -10.44 -16.62 10.41
CA SER A 38 -10.89 -17.03 9.07
C SER A 38 -12.13 -16.20 8.70
N PRO A 39 -11.94 -14.95 8.25
CA PRO A 39 -13.04 -14.13 7.79
C PRO A 39 -13.68 -14.80 6.57
N GLU A 40 -15.00 -14.61 6.41
CA GLU A 40 -15.69 -15.02 5.22
C GLU A 40 -15.08 -14.33 3.98
N ARG A 41 -15.28 -14.91 2.80
CA ARG A 41 -14.62 -14.61 1.52
C ARG A 41 -14.31 -13.13 1.32
N ASP A 42 -13.07 -12.88 0.88
CA ASP A 42 -12.58 -11.57 0.41
C ASP A 42 -13.28 -11.21 -0.92
N THR A 43 -14.45 -10.64 -0.83
CA THR A 43 -15.10 -10.00 -1.97
C THR A 43 -14.72 -8.53 -1.93
N GLU A 44 -14.22 -8.01 -3.05
CA GLU A 44 -13.89 -6.60 -3.17
C GLU A 44 -15.11 -5.74 -2.80
N ALA A 45 -14.92 -4.85 -1.83
CA ALA A 45 -16.02 -4.01 -1.36
C ALA A 45 -16.39 -2.95 -2.40
N GLN A 46 -17.69 -2.76 -2.61
CA GLN A 46 -18.16 -1.61 -3.37
C GLN A 46 -18.05 -0.33 -2.56
N ARG A 47 -17.55 0.72 -3.18
CA ARG A 47 -17.28 2.00 -2.53
C ARG A 47 -18.20 3.09 -3.02
N PHE A 48 -18.82 3.75 -2.07
CA PHE A 48 -19.72 4.88 -2.31
C PHE A 48 -19.19 6.11 -1.58
N ILE A 49 -19.22 7.24 -2.25
CA ILE A 49 -18.94 8.55 -1.65
C ILE A 49 -20.20 9.40 -1.78
N VAL A 50 -20.56 10.06 -0.68
CA VAL A 50 -21.73 10.95 -0.67
C VAL A 50 -21.47 12.12 -1.62
N ASN A 51 -22.43 12.33 -2.52
CA ASN A 51 -22.36 13.40 -3.50
C ASN A 51 -22.59 14.76 -2.83
N GLU A 52 -21.50 15.49 -2.64
CA GLU A 52 -21.50 16.83 -2.10
C GLU A 52 -20.47 17.70 -2.87
N PRO A 53 -20.67 19.03 -2.99
CA PRO A 53 -19.82 19.88 -3.84
C PRO A 53 -18.34 19.79 -3.53
N SER A 54 -17.99 19.66 -2.24
CA SER A 54 -16.59 19.52 -1.79
C SER A 54 -15.90 18.22 -2.27
N VAL A 55 -16.67 17.27 -2.78
CA VAL A 55 -16.20 15.96 -3.21
C VAL A 55 -16.33 15.80 -4.72
N SER A 56 -17.48 16.17 -5.30
CA SER A 56 -17.75 15.99 -6.73
C SER A 56 -16.78 16.74 -7.64
N ASP A 57 -16.26 17.88 -7.17
CA ASP A 57 -15.35 18.73 -7.95
C ASP A 57 -13.91 18.24 -7.94
N VAL A 58 -13.55 17.37 -7.00
CA VAL A 58 -12.15 16.91 -6.80
C VAL A 58 -11.93 15.45 -7.16
N ILE A 59 -12.98 14.62 -7.16
CA ILE A 59 -12.88 13.21 -7.52
C ILE A 59 -12.65 13.06 -9.02
N ARG A 60 -11.66 12.27 -9.39
CA ARG A 60 -11.40 11.94 -10.79
C ARG A 60 -12.52 11.05 -11.37
N ALA A 61 -12.84 11.25 -12.65
CA ALA A 61 -13.99 10.61 -13.31
C ALA A 61 -13.85 9.08 -13.48
N ASP A 62 -12.61 8.58 -13.52
CA ASP A 62 -12.27 7.15 -13.64
C ASP A 62 -12.08 6.46 -12.28
N ALA A 63 -12.26 7.18 -11.18
CA ALA A 63 -12.21 6.59 -9.84
C ALA A 63 -13.35 5.56 -9.66
N GLN A 64 -13.02 4.41 -9.07
CA GLN A 64 -13.97 3.32 -8.83
C GLN A 64 -14.89 3.61 -7.63
N PHE A 65 -15.58 4.77 -7.67
CA PHE A 65 -16.53 5.18 -6.64
C PHE A 65 -17.89 5.40 -7.25
N HIS A 66 -18.92 4.93 -6.54
CA HIS A 66 -20.31 5.28 -6.84
C HIS A 66 -20.70 6.51 -6.03
N LEU A 67 -21.42 7.43 -6.64
CA LEU A 67 -21.97 8.57 -5.91
C LEU A 67 -23.23 8.15 -5.17
N LEU A 68 -23.34 8.55 -3.89
CA LEU A 68 -24.47 8.24 -3.02
C LEU A 68 -25.21 9.53 -2.63
N ASP A 69 -26.54 9.45 -2.63
CA ASP A 69 -27.37 10.56 -2.14
C ASP A 69 -27.20 10.77 -0.63
N THR A 70 -27.23 12.04 -0.20
CA THR A 70 -27.04 12.42 1.21
C THR A 70 -28.14 11.88 2.14
N GLU A 71 -29.40 11.87 1.71
CA GLU A 71 -30.51 11.39 2.54
C GLU A 71 -30.49 9.86 2.65
N VAL A 72 -30.07 9.16 1.59
CA VAL A 72 -29.84 7.70 1.64
C VAL A 72 -28.74 7.39 2.65
N PHE A 73 -27.59 8.07 2.58
CA PHE A 73 -26.52 7.88 3.57
C PHE A 73 -27.01 8.12 5.00
N LYS A 74 -27.74 9.20 5.23
CA LYS A 74 -28.25 9.59 6.54
C LYS A 74 -29.22 8.52 7.11
N SER A 75 -30.11 8.01 6.28
CA SER A 75 -31.03 6.93 6.68
C SER A 75 -30.27 5.67 7.12
N ILE A 76 -29.28 5.25 6.35
CA ILE A 76 -28.44 4.09 6.66
C ILE A 76 -27.62 4.35 7.93
N TRP A 77 -27.01 5.53 8.06
CA TRP A 77 -26.20 5.88 9.23
C TRP A 77 -26.98 5.80 10.53
N GLU A 78 -28.20 6.39 10.62
CA GLU A 78 -28.98 6.35 11.84
C GLU A 78 -29.43 4.90 12.18
N ARG A 79 -29.83 4.12 11.18
CA ARG A 79 -30.18 2.70 11.37
C ARG A 79 -28.99 1.88 11.88
N VAL A 80 -27.83 2.00 11.25
CA VAL A 80 -26.62 1.26 11.67
C VAL A 80 -26.21 1.67 13.08
N LYS A 81 -26.25 2.98 13.38
CA LYS A 81 -25.94 3.49 14.71
C LYS A 81 -26.85 2.90 15.80
N ASP A 82 -28.14 2.82 15.53
CA ASP A 82 -29.14 2.29 16.48
C ASP A 82 -28.96 0.77 16.64
N ASP A 83 -28.78 0.01 15.54
CA ASP A 83 -28.50 -1.44 15.59
C ASP A 83 -27.24 -1.76 16.39
N VAL A 84 -26.16 -1.03 16.16
CA VAL A 84 -24.89 -1.23 16.87
C VAL A 84 -24.99 -0.82 18.34
N ALA A 85 -25.83 0.16 18.68
CA ALA A 85 -26.02 0.59 20.06
C ALA A 85 -26.69 -0.48 20.94
N GLU A 86 -27.46 -1.39 20.36
CA GLU A 86 -28.14 -2.49 21.06
C GLU A 86 -27.24 -3.74 21.26
N ARG A 87 -26.03 -3.75 20.70
CA ARG A 87 -25.10 -4.89 20.73
C ARG A 87 -23.87 -4.62 21.58
N SER A 88 -23.22 -5.70 22.03
CA SER A 88 -21.86 -5.61 22.56
C SER A 88 -20.93 -5.11 21.46
N ARG A 89 -20.11 -4.11 21.77
CA ARG A 89 -19.27 -3.42 20.77
C ARG A 89 -17.98 -2.92 21.37
N TYR A 90 -16.98 -2.81 20.48
CA TYR A 90 -15.66 -2.25 20.76
C TYR A 90 -15.57 -0.87 20.16
N ARG A 91 -15.09 0.08 20.95
CA ARG A 91 -14.78 1.44 20.48
C ARG A 91 -13.30 1.72 20.70
N ILE A 92 -12.65 2.20 19.67
CA ILE A 92 -11.21 2.45 19.67
C ILE A 92 -10.96 3.87 19.16
N HIS A 93 -10.08 4.57 19.84
CA HIS A 93 -9.63 5.91 19.46
C HIS A 93 -8.22 5.82 18.89
N VAL A 94 -8.06 6.19 17.64
CA VAL A 94 -6.80 6.10 16.89
C VAL A 94 -6.57 7.35 16.08
N HIS A 95 -5.36 7.51 15.56
CA HIS A 95 -5.04 8.50 14.55
C HIS A 95 -4.68 7.83 13.23
N MET A 96 -5.12 8.39 12.13
CA MET A 96 -4.56 8.08 10.82
C MET A 96 -3.34 8.98 10.63
N GLY A 97 -2.14 8.44 10.95
CA GLY A 97 -0.85 9.13 10.92
C GLY A 97 -0.32 9.54 12.29
N VAL A 98 1.01 9.59 12.40
CA VAL A 98 1.75 9.94 13.61
C VAL A 98 2.13 11.42 13.68
N ASP A 99 2.31 12.11 12.54
CA ASP A 99 2.61 13.55 12.50
C ASP A 99 1.41 14.36 12.98
N SER A 100 1.60 15.11 14.07
CA SER A 100 0.56 15.90 14.71
C SER A 100 -0.09 16.97 13.81
N HIS A 101 0.58 17.43 12.76
CA HIS A 101 0.06 18.44 11.83
C HIS A 101 -0.95 17.85 10.86
N ILE A 102 -0.68 16.63 10.36
CA ILE A 102 -1.52 15.97 9.36
C ILE A 102 -2.37 14.85 9.92
N ALA A 103 -2.05 14.33 11.11
CA ALA A 103 -2.81 13.26 11.76
C ALA A 103 -4.31 13.58 11.83
N VAL A 104 -5.10 12.56 11.56
CA VAL A 104 -6.55 12.66 11.52
C VAL A 104 -7.14 11.76 12.60
N PRO A 105 -7.76 12.34 13.65
CA PRO A 105 -8.40 11.57 14.71
C PRO A 105 -9.57 10.75 14.17
N LEU A 106 -9.63 9.47 14.57
CA LEU A 106 -10.66 8.52 14.15
C LEU A 106 -11.17 7.73 15.36
N GLU A 107 -12.48 7.76 15.57
CA GLU A 107 -13.21 6.89 16.47
C GLU A 107 -13.77 5.71 15.63
N ILE A 108 -13.38 4.49 15.96
CA ILE A 108 -13.83 3.27 15.28
C ILE A 108 -14.74 2.52 16.22
N THR A 109 -15.91 2.12 15.75
CA THR A 109 -16.83 1.22 16.44
C THR A 109 -16.99 -0.06 15.63
N THR A 110 -16.78 -1.21 16.26
CA THR A 110 -16.96 -2.53 15.64
C THR A 110 -17.60 -3.52 16.60
N LEU A 111 -18.21 -4.57 16.05
CA LEU A 111 -18.83 -5.64 16.84
C LEU A 111 -17.88 -6.81 17.11
N SER A 112 -16.67 -6.79 16.53
CA SER A 112 -15.71 -7.89 16.62
C SER A 112 -14.42 -7.45 17.31
N ALA A 113 -13.92 -8.27 18.24
CA ALA A 113 -12.68 -7.99 18.97
C ALA A 113 -11.45 -8.06 18.06
N TRP A 114 -11.40 -8.99 17.09
CA TRP A 114 -10.28 -9.09 16.17
C TRP A 114 -10.23 -7.93 15.17
N HIS A 115 -11.40 -7.37 14.76
CA HIS A 115 -11.43 -6.13 14.00
C HIS A 115 -10.83 -4.97 14.80
N ALA A 116 -11.23 -4.86 16.07
CA ALA A 116 -10.69 -3.86 16.98
C ALA A 116 -9.16 -3.98 17.12
N LEU A 117 -8.68 -5.21 17.36
CA LEU A 117 -7.24 -5.51 17.42
C LEU A 117 -6.49 -5.10 16.14
N THR A 118 -7.06 -5.40 14.99
CA THR A 118 -6.47 -5.03 13.70
C THR A 118 -6.34 -3.53 13.54
N CYS A 119 -7.31 -2.75 14.02
CA CYS A 119 -7.28 -1.30 13.93
C CYS A 119 -6.14 -0.67 14.72
N HIS A 120 -5.66 -1.29 15.81
CA HIS A 120 -4.47 -0.86 16.52
C HIS A 120 -3.22 -0.83 15.63
N TYR A 121 -3.16 -1.71 14.64
CA TYR A 121 -1.98 -1.82 13.75
C TYR A 121 -2.15 -1.11 12.42
N LEU A 122 -3.39 -1.00 11.93
CA LEU A 122 -3.67 -0.29 10.67
C LEU A 122 -3.81 1.22 10.84
N CYS A 123 -3.78 1.69 12.08
CA CYS A 123 -3.73 3.11 12.47
C CYS A 123 -2.60 3.32 13.47
N HIS A 124 -2.48 4.52 14.00
CA HIS A 124 -1.61 4.87 15.10
C HIS A 124 -2.43 5.02 16.39
N CYS A 125 -2.01 4.32 17.44
CA CYS A 125 -2.62 4.46 18.77
C CYS A 125 -1.87 5.55 19.58
N PRO A 126 -2.42 6.76 19.70
CA PRO A 126 -1.76 7.82 20.45
C PRO A 126 -1.76 7.50 21.96
N SER A 127 -0.73 7.94 22.68
CA SER A 127 -0.69 7.82 24.14
C SER A 127 -1.83 8.57 24.83
N GLU A 128 -2.28 9.67 24.21
CA GLU A 128 -3.43 10.46 24.65
C GLU A 128 -4.29 10.82 23.43
N PHE A 129 -5.60 10.58 23.54
CA PHE A 129 -6.57 10.96 22.52
C PHE A 129 -7.44 12.12 23.02
N ASN A 130 -7.30 13.28 22.41
CA ASN A 130 -8.10 14.46 22.75
C ASN A 130 -9.11 14.78 21.64
N PRO A 131 -10.38 14.41 21.78
CA PRO A 131 -11.39 14.64 20.75
C PRO A 131 -11.75 16.13 20.54
N ARG A 132 -11.25 17.03 21.40
CA ARG A 132 -11.52 18.49 21.32
C ARG A 132 -10.49 19.24 20.50
N GLU A 133 -9.32 18.68 20.26
CA GLU A 133 -8.26 19.35 19.52
C GLU A 133 -8.52 19.43 18.01
N LYS A 134 -9.08 18.36 17.44
CA LYS A 134 -9.38 18.27 16.01
C LYS A 134 -10.73 17.61 15.79
N PRO A 135 -11.42 17.91 14.68
CA PRO A 135 -12.65 17.21 14.32
C PRO A 135 -12.39 15.72 14.11
N VAL A 136 -13.11 14.88 14.87
CA VAL A 136 -12.97 13.42 14.85
C VAL A 136 -13.80 12.82 13.72
N TRP A 137 -13.18 11.92 12.96
CA TRP A 137 -13.91 11.03 12.06
C TRP A 137 -14.54 9.88 12.83
N LYS A 138 -15.67 9.38 12.35
CA LYS A 138 -16.36 8.23 12.93
C LYS A 138 -16.51 7.13 11.90
N LEU A 139 -15.99 5.96 12.21
CA LEU A 139 -16.13 4.76 11.41
C LEU A 139 -16.94 3.71 12.20
N ILE A 140 -17.97 3.14 11.57
CA ILE A 140 -18.69 1.98 12.11
C ILE A 140 -18.48 0.81 11.16
N TRP A 141 -17.95 -0.29 11.70
CA TRP A 141 -17.73 -1.54 10.98
C TRP A 141 -18.64 -2.63 11.53
N THR A 142 -19.61 -3.08 10.73
CA THR A 142 -20.71 -3.94 11.17
C THR A 142 -21.09 -4.94 10.07
N PRO A 143 -21.85 -6.01 10.37
CA PRO A 143 -22.42 -6.87 9.34
C PRO A 143 -23.30 -6.07 8.35
N LEU A 144 -23.32 -6.50 7.08
CA LEU A 144 -24.08 -5.82 6.03
C LEU A 144 -25.58 -5.77 6.31
N SER A 145 -26.13 -6.76 7.04
CA SER A 145 -27.55 -6.81 7.45
C SER A 145 -28.00 -5.57 8.23
N SER A 146 -27.09 -4.88 8.91
CA SER A 146 -27.39 -3.66 9.67
C SER A 146 -27.75 -2.47 8.76
N PHE A 147 -27.41 -2.51 7.47
CA PHE A 147 -27.66 -1.41 6.52
C PHE A 147 -29.12 -1.33 6.10
N GLY A 148 -29.79 -2.48 5.92
CA GLY A 148 -31.24 -2.56 5.66
C GLY A 148 -31.72 -1.91 4.37
N ASP A 149 -30.84 -1.43 3.50
CA ASP A 149 -31.16 -0.86 2.20
C ASP A 149 -31.06 -1.95 1.12
N ALA A 150 -32.15 -2.18 0.38
CA ALA A 150 -32.22 -3.29 -0.58
C ALA A 150 -31.30 -3.09 -1.79
N GLU A 151 -31.07 -1.85 -2.23
CA GLU A 151 -30.18 -1.56 -3.35
C GLU A 151 -28.74 -1.82 -2.96
N ILE A 152 -28.31 -1.31 -1.81
CA ILE A 152 -26.96 -1.53 -1.26
C ILE A 152 -26.73 -3.01 -0.93
N LEU A 153 -27.74 -3.71 -0.38
CA LEU A 153 -27.66 -5.14 -0.08
C LEU A 153 -27.59 -6.02 -1.34
N SER A 154 -28.12 -5.55 -2.47
CA SER A 154 -28.12 -6.30 -3.73
C SER A 154 -26.73 -6.53 -4.33
N HIS A 155 -25.73 -5.78 -3.88
CA HIS A 155 -24.36 -5.88 -4.38
C HIS A 155 -23.56 -7.10 -3.86
N GLY A 156 -24.13 -7.88 -2.94
CA GLY A 156 -23.67 -9.25 -2.60
C GLY A 156 -22.27 -9.39 -1.97
N GLY A 157 -21.57 -8.30 -1.72
CA GLY A 157 -20.23 -8.24 -1.13
C GLY A 157 -20.15 -7.26 0.03
N GLY A 158 -18.94 -6.84 0.37
CA GLY A 158 -18.75 -5.75 1.31
C GLY A 158 -19.13 -4.40 0.70
N VAL A 159 -19.54 -3.46 1.55
CA VAL A 159 -19.92 -2.10 1.15
C VAL A 159 -19.23 -1.08 2.04
N ILE A 160 -18.69 -0.03 1.44
CA ILE A 160 -18.04 1.08 2.13
C ILE A 160 -18.73 2.37 1.69
N LEU A 161 -19.27 3.11 2.66
CA LEU A 161 -19.93 4.40 2.43
C LEU A 161 -19.13 5.50 3.13
N ILE A 162 -18.73 6.55 2.41
CA ILE A 162 -17.93 7.66 2.93
C ILE A 162 -18.70 8.97 2.78
N HIS A 163 -18.90 9.70 3.87
CA HIS A 163 -19.43 11.08 3.88
C HIS A 163 -18.36 12.03 4.40
N VAL A 164 -17.69 12.72 3.50
CA VAL A 164 -16.54 13.58 3.82
C VAL A 164 -16.95 14.76 4.70
N GLY A 165 -17.97 15.51 4.31
CA GLY A 165 -18.42 16.70 5.05
C GLY A 165 -18.93 16.39 6.46
N LYS A 166 -19.49 15.20 6.71
CA LYS A 166 -19.90 14.77 8.06
C LYS A 166 -18.83 13.98 8.81
N ARG A 167 -17.68 13.66 8.17
CA ARG A 167 -16.61 12.84 8.71
C ARG A 167 -17.12 11.49 9.22
N ARG A 168 -17.87 10.77 8.37
CA ARG A 168 -18.52 9.50 8.71
C ARG A 168 -18.18 8.45 7.68
N ILE A 169 -17.89 7.24 8.15
CA ILE A 169 -17.62 6.06 7.34
C ILE A 169 -18.45 4.90 7.87
N LEU A 170 -19.09 4.18 6.95
CA LEU A 170 -19.72 2.89 7.25
C LEU A 170 -19.01 1.81 6.46
N MET A 171 -18.63 0.73 7.12
CA MET A 171 -18.10 -0.48 6.51
C MET A 171 -19.06 -1.62 6.85
N GLY A 172 -19.63 -2.23 5.84
CA GLY A 172 -20.61 -3.30 5.99
C GLY A 172 -20.21 -4.57 5.29
N GLY A 173 -20.38 -5.71 5.98
CA GLY A 173 -20.08 -7.03 5.44
C GLY A 173 -18.89 -7.72 6.10
N ALA A 174 -18.61 -8.94 5.63
CA ALA A 174 -17.44 -9.71 6.03
C ALA A 174 -16.20 -9.18 5.29
N LEU A 175 -15.68 -8.06 5.76
CA LEU A 175 -14.54 -7.38 5.17
C LEU A 175 -13.26 -7.82 5.85
N THR A 176 -12.20 -7.94 5.06
CA THR A 176 -10.85 -8.24 5.54
C THR A 176 -10.13 -6.99 6.06
N THR A 177 -9.01 -7.20 6.73
CA THR A 177 -8.08 -6.14 7.12
C THR A 177 -7.56 -5.36 5.91
N GLY A 178 -7.52 -5.99 4.73
CA GLY A 178 -7.18 -5.35 3.46
C GLY A 178 -8.15 -4.22 3.11
N GLU A 179 -9.45 -4.45 3.27
CA GLU A 179 -10.47 -3.44 3.00
C GLU A 179 -10.44 -2.28 4.00
N MET A 180 -10.19 -2.57 5.29
CA MET A 180 -9.99 -1.52 6.28
C MET A 180 -8.81 -0.62 5.91
N ARG A 181 -7.67 -1.20 5.55
CA ARG A 181 -6.49 -0.44 5.10
C ARG A 181 -6.79 0.38 3.84
N ARG A 182 -7.46 -0.22 2.85
CA ARG A 182 -7.86 0.51 1.63
C ARG A 182 -8.77 1.69 1.97
N THR A 183 -9.74 1.50 2.85
CA THR A 183 -10.66 2.57 3.29
C THR A 183 -9.91 3.73 3.92
N ILE A 184 -8.97 3.47 4.82
CA ILE A 184 -8.12 4.48 5.44
C ILE A 184 -7.30 5.21 4.37
N MET A 185 -6.61 4.48 3.50
CA MET A 185 -5.76 5.09 2.47
C MET A 185 -6.58 5.90 1.45
N THR A 186 -7.75 5.44 1.06
CA THR A 186 -8.68 6.19 0.21
C THR A 186 -9.10 7.51 0.87
N LEU A 187 -9.47 7.46 2.15
CA LEU A 187 -9.83 8.66 2.89
C LEU A 187 -8.65 9.64 2.97
N LEU A 188 -7.46 9.14 3.28
CA LEU A 188 -6.25 9.96 3.31
C LEU A 188 -5.91 10.52 1.92
N GLY A 189 -6.17 9.74 0.86
CA GLY A 189 -6.09 10.22 -0.52
C GLY A 189 -6.97 11.44 -0.78
N LEU A 190 -8.16 11.48 -0.20
CA LEU A 190 -9.07 12.62 -0.33
C LEU A 190 -8.62 13.85 0.46
N ILE A 191 -8.15 13.67 1.70
CA ILE A 191 -8.02 14.77 2.66
C ILE A 191 -6.59 15.29 2.84
N LEU A 192 -5.55 14.47 2.63
CA LEU A 192 -4.17 14.91 2.83
C LEU A 192 -3.69 15.94 1.80
N PRO A 193 -4.09 15.89 0.51
CA PRO A 193 -3.72 16.93 -0.43
C PRO A 193 -4.18 18.34 -0.04
N GLU A 194 -5.28 18.47 0.72
CA GLU A 194 -5.73 19.78 1.27
C GLU A 194 -4.80 20.33 2.37
N LYS A 195 -3.85 19.52 2.82
CA LYS A 195 -2.84 19.86 3.83
C LYS A 195 -1.42 19.83 3.23
N ASP A 196 -1.29 19.89 1.92
CA ASP A 196 -0.02 19.78 1.20
C ASP A 196 0.78 18.53 1.60
N ALA A 197 0.08 17.42 1.85
CA ALA A 197 0.66 16.15 2.21
C ALA A 197 0.26 15.05 1.22
N LEU A 198 1.23 14.21 0.86
CA LEU A 198 1.09 13.13 -0.11
C LEU A 198 0.93 11.79 0.62
N PRO A 199 -0.22 11.10 0.51
CA PRO A 199 -0.33 9.72 0.96
C PRO A 199 0.40 8.79 0.01
N LEU A 200 1.14 7.80 0.54
CA LEU A 200 1.98 6.91 -0.26
C LEU A 200 1.84 5.46 0.18
N HIS A 201 1.76 4.57 -0.81
CA HIS A 201 1.88 3.13 -0.63
C HIS A 201 3.30 2.69 -0.95
N GLY A 202 4.18 2.80 0.01
CA GLY A 202 5.60 2.54 -0.15
C GLY A 202 6.23 1.92 1.09
N ALA A 203 7.52 1.70 1.04
CA ALA A 203 8.33 1.35 2.20
C ALA A 203 9.44 2.39 2.38
N ALA A 204 9.69 2.80 3.59
CA ALA A 204 10.70 3.80 3.90
C ALA A 204 11.64 3.32 4.98
N VAL A 205 12.92 3.59 4.80
CA VAL A 205 14.00 3.20 5.73
C VAL A 205 14.96 4.36 5.98
N GLN A 206 15.62 4.28 7.12
CA GLN A 206 16.74 5.15 7.47
C GLN A 206 18.02 4.29 7.59
N GLY A 207 19.03 4.64 6.81
CA GLY A 207 20.35 3.97 6.83
C GLY A 207 21.44 4.90 6.35
N ASP A 208 22.64 4.81 6.94
CA ASP A 208 23.84 5.59 6.60
C ASP A 208 23.61 7.11 6.55
N GLY A 209 22.70 7.61 7.40
CA GLY A 209 22.34 9.03 7.46
C GLY A 209 21.38 9.49 6.35
N GLU A 210 20.88 8.59 5.56
CA GLU A 210 19.93 8.85 4.46
C GLU A 210 18.56 8.23 4.72
N ILE A 211 17.51 8.86 4.19
CA ILE A 211 16.16 8.31 4.18
C ILE A 211 15.83 7.90 2.74
N THR A 212 15.55 6.60 2.55
CA THR A 212 15.20 6.06 1.24
C THR A 212 13.72 5.65 1.23
N LEU A 213 12.97 6.21 0.29
CA LEU A 213 11.56 5.88 0.03
C LEU A 213 11.46 5.00 -1.22
N PHE A 214 10.84 3.82 -1.05
CA PHE A 214 10.57 2.89 -2.15
C PHE A 214 9.08 2.95 -2.53
N LEU A 215 8.81 3.27 -3.79
CA LEU A 215 7.48 3.20 -4.42
C LEU A 215 7.50 2.13 -5.51
N GLY A 216 6.34 1.59 -5.87
CA GLY A 216 6.25 0.61 -6.95
C GLY A 216 4.98 -0.25 -6.86
N PRO A 217 4.69 -1.07 -7.88
CA PRO A 217 3.51 -1.92 -7.92
C PRO A 217 3.53 -2.99 -6.81
N ALA A 218 2.40 -3.67 -6.63
CA ALA A 218 2.36 -4.91 -5.86
C ALA A 218 3.35 -5.92 -6.47
N GLY A 219 3.95 -6.79 -5.67
CA GLY A 219 4.94 -7.77 -6.16
C GLY A 219 6.35 -7.22 -6.43
N ALA A 220 6.57 -5.90 -6.47
CA ALA A 220 7.91 -5.31 -6.62
C ALA A 220 8.81 -5.45 -5.37
N GLN A 221 8.32 -6.12 -4.31
CA GLN A 221 9.08 -6.43 -3.09
C GLN A 221 9.65 -5.20 -2.37
N LYS A 222 8.89 -4.11 -2.34
CA LYS A 222 9.30 -2.84 -1.69
C LYS A 222 9.89 -3.03 -0.30
N SER A 223 9.20 -3.78 0.56
CA SER A 223 9.66 -4.04 1.94
C SER A 223 10.98 -4.80 1.98
N THR A 224 11.17 -5.78 1.09
CA THR A 224 12.42 -6.58 1.00
C THR A 224 13.60 -5.72 0.54
N TRP A 225 13.39 -4.82 -0.44
CA TRP A 225 14.40 -3.86 -0.87
C TRP A 225 14.73 -2.87 0.24
N ALA A 226 13.70 -2.31 0.88
CA ALA A 226 13.85 -1.34 1.95
C ALA A 226 14.69 -1.88 3.11
N LEU A 227 14.37 -3.08 3.63
CA LEU A 227 15.07 -3.67 4.78
C LEU A 227 16.54 -4.04 4.50
N LYS A 228 16.97 -4.08 3.24
CA LYS A 228 18.38 -4.20 2.87
C LYS A 228 19.15 -2.87 2.96
N CYS A 229 18.43 -1.73 2.95
CA CYS A 229 19.02 -0.40 2.96
C CYS A 229 19.07 0.24 4.35
N GLY A 230 18.38 -0.30 5.37
CA GLY A 230 18.39 0.29 6.70
C GLY A 230 17.26 -0.14 7.61
N GLN A 231 17.07 0.61 8.68
CA GLN A 231 16.01 0.41 9.65
C GLN A 231 14.67 0.97 9.10
N LEU A 232 13.60 0.21 9.26
CA LEU A 232 12.28 0.56 8.74
C LEU A 232 11.71 1.78 9.48
N ILE A 233 11.25 2.80 8.74
CA ILE A 233 10.45 3.92 9.24
C ILE A 233 8.98 3.53 9.20
N GLY A 234 8.53 2.95 8.07
CA GLY A 234 7.18 2.47 7.88
C GLY A 234 7.02 1.70 6.57
N ASP A 235 5.97 0.90 6.48
CA ASP A 235 5.68 0.07 5.32
C ASP A 235 4.20 0.17 4.93
N ARG A 236 3.93 0.26 3.63
CA ARG A 236 2.63 0.28 2.96
C ARG A 236 1.70 1.46 3.26
N ALA A 237 1.93 2.22 4.32
CA ALA A 237 1.11 3.37 4.68
C ALA A 237 2.01 4.50 5.20
N LEU A 238 2.30 5.43 4.33
CA LEU A 238 3.19 6.57 4.58
C LEU A 238 2.50 7.87 4.17
N SER A 239 2.95 8.97 4.74
CA SER A 239 2.66 10.32 4.28
C SER A 239 3.94 11.13 4.15
N TRP A 240 4.03 11.93 3.12
CA TRP A 240 5.14 12.85 2.91
C TRP A 240 4.60 14.27 2.80
N SER A 241 5.11 15.14 3.64
CA SER A 241 4.75 16.55 3.71
C SER A 241 5.97 17.44 3.81
N SER A 242 5.75 18.73 3.91
CA SER A 242 6.83 19.69 4.18
C SER A 242 7.52 19.49 5.54
N ASN A 243 6.92 18.71 6.45
CA ASN A 243 7.50 18.39 7.77
C ASN A 243 8.33 17.11 7.76
N GLY A 244 8.36 16.37 6.65
CA GLY A 244 9.10 15.13 6.51
C GLY A 244 8.23 13.96 6.06
N LEU A 245 8.81 12.76 6.16
CA LEU A 245 8.17 11.49 5.82
C LEU A 245 7.75 10.76 7.10
N HIS A 246 6.47 10.40 7.19
CA HIS A 246 5.90 9.81 8.40
C HIS A 246 5.12 8.54 8.08
N ARG A 247 5.13 7.59 9.02
CA ARG A 247 4.24 6.44 8.96
C ARG A 247 2.80 6.85 9.30
N LEU A 248 1.84 6.14 8.72
CA LEU A 248 0.41 6.36 8.96
C LEU A 248 -0.19 5.31 9.92
N ALA A 249 0.56 4.25 10.22
CA ALA A 249 0.11 3.09 10.97
C ALA A 249 1.24 2.52 11.84
N ASP A 250 0.89 1.80 12.90
CA ASP A 250 1.83 1.14 13.80
C ASP A 250 2.08 -0.34 13.43
N GLY A 251 1.49 -0.81 12.36
CA GLY A 251 1.71 -2.15 11.81
C GLY A 251 1.65 -2.17 10.30
N CYS A 252 1.93 -3.32 9.73
CA CYS A 252 1.78 -3.53 8.30
C CYS A 252 1.08 -4.85 7.98
N ARG A 253 0.46 -4.91 6.81
CA ARG A 253 -0.18 -6.11 6.29
C ARG A 253 0.73 -6.79 5.28
N LEU A 254 1.15 -8.02 5.57
CA LEU A 254 2.04 -8.83 4.75
C LEU A 254 1.26 -9.95 4.06
N HIS A 255 1.65 -10.29 2.84
CA HIS A 255 1.16 -11.47 2.14
C HIS A 255 2.03 -12.68 2.49
N LEU A 256 1.42 -13.80 2.87
CA LEU A 256 2.17 -15.00 3.23
C LEU A 256 2.82 -15.68 2.00
N ASN A 257 2.19 -15.55 0.84
CA ASN A 257 2.71 -16.13 -0.43
C ASN A 257 3.87 -15.32 -1.04
N GLN A 258 4.21 -14.16 -0.47
CA GLN A 258 5.36 -13.36 -0.87
C GLN A 258 6.55 -13.65 0.03
N SER A 259 7.75 -13.35 -0.46
CA SER A 259 8.93 -13.36 0.40
C SER A 259 8.72 -12.42 1.58
N LEU A 260 8.57 -12.99 2.77
CA LEU A 260 8.42 -12.20 3.99
C LEU A 260 9.74 -11.50 4.32
N PRO A 261 9.67 -10.26 4.83
CA PRO A 261 10.87 -9.53 5.25
C PRO A 261 11.52 -10.08 6.53
N ILE A 262 10.80 -10.92 7.26
CA ILE A 262 11.24 -11.61 8.48
C ILE A 262 10.86 -13.09 8.38
N SER A 263 11.41 -13.94 9.24
CA SER A 263 10.99 -15.33 9.28
C SER A 263 9.51 -15.47 9.69
N LEU A 264 8.85 -16.51 9.22
CA LEU A 264 7.45 -16.77 9.57
C LEU A 264 7.28 -16.92 11.10
N ASP A 265 8.21 -17.54 11.77
CA ASP A 265 8.23 -17.69 13.23
C ASP A 265 8.28 -16.34 13.96
N GLN A 266 8.99 -15.36 13.42
CA GLN A 266 9.00 -13.99 13.94
C GLN A 266 7.69 -13.26 13.63
N ALA A 267 7.13 -13.47 12.45
CA ALA A 267 5.88 -12.86 12.06
C ALA A 267 4.65 -13.37 12.82
N LEU A 268 4.67 -14.62 13.31
CA LEU A 268 3.54 -15.24 14.02
C LEU A 268 3.59 -15.09 15.56
N GLN A 269 4.31 -14.10 16.07
CA GLN A 269 4.37 -13.81 17.49
C GLN A 269 3.04 -13.25 18.02
N PHE A 270 2.94 -13.24 19.37
CA PHE A 270 1.81 -12.63 20.08
C PHE A 270 1.60 -11.16 19.62
N GLY A 271 0.34 -10.80 19.40
CA GLY A 271 -0.05 -9.51 18.86
C GLY A 271 -0.33 -9.52 17.35
N THR A 272 0.30 -10.41 16.58
CA THR A 272 -0.02 -10.56 15.16
C THR A 272 -1.42 -11.12 14.95
N VAL A 273 -2.13 -10.61 13.93
CA VAL A 273 -3.37 -11.20 13.42
C VAL A 273 -3.07 -11.87 12.07
N ALA A 274 -3.40 -13.15 11.96
CA ALA A 274 -3.26 -13.92 10.73
C ALA A 274 -4.64 -14.23 10.13
N GLU A 275 -4.92 -13.74 8.94
CA GLU A 275 -6.16 -14.01 8.21
C GLU A 275 -5.96 -15.22 7.28
N ASN A 276 -6.93 -16.14 7.26
CA ASN A 276 -6.99 -17.29 6.35
C ASN A 276 -5.77 -18.21 6.41
N LEU A 277 -5.11 -18.30 7.57
CA LEU A 277 -4.00 -19.22 7.80
C LEU A 277 -4.53 -20.55 8.33
N THR A 278 -4.25 -21.65 7.63
CA THR A 278 -4.60 -22.98 8.09
C THR A 278 -3.55 -23.48 9.09
N LEU A 279 -4.01 -24.07 10.20
CA LEU A 279 -3.15 -24.62 11.24
C LEU A 279 -3.30 -26.14 11.36
N THR A 280 -2.20 -26.82 11.71
CA THR A 280 -2.21 -28.22 12.14
C THR A 280 -2.88 -28.37 13.51
N ASN A 281 -3.05 -29.60 13.98
CA ASN A 281 -3.49 -29.90 15.36
C ASN A 281 -2.53 -29.35 16.43
N GLU A 282 -1.25 -29.24 16.12
CA GLU A 282 -0.20 -28.64 16.96
C GLU A 282 -0.17 -27.11 16.83
N ARG A 283 -1.12 -26.52 16.10
CA ARG A 283 -1.25 -25.07 15.85
C ARG A 283 -0.07 -24.45 15.11
N THR A 284 0.63 -25.26 14.30
CA THR A 284 1.66 -24.78 13.37
C THR A 284 1.05 -24.47 12.00
N PRO A 285 1.55 -23.46 11.25
CA PRO A 285 0.99 -23.10 9.95
C PRO A 285 1.22 -24.20 8.91
N ILE A 286 0.20 -24.43 8.08
CA ILE A 286 0.30 -25.24 6.86
C ILE A 286 0.50 -24.24 5.71
N LEU A 287 1.66 -24.30 5.04
CA LEU A 287 2.00 -23.38 3.95
C LEU A 287 1.72 -23.97 2.56
N ASP A 288 1.85 -25.29 2.44
CA ASP A 288 1.63 -26.03 1.21
C ASP A 288 0.59 -27.13 1.48
N ASP A 289 -0.69 -26.82 1.31
CA ASP A 289 -1.72 -27.87 1.29
C ASP A 289 -1.84 -28.38 -0.15
N PRO A 290 -1.43 -29.64 -0.44
CA PRO A 290 -1.53 -30.21 -1.78
C PRO A 290 -2.98 -30.39 -2.27
N ASN A 291 -3.96 -30.22 -1.36
CA ASN A 291 -5.38 -30.23 -1.70
C ASN A 291 -5.95 -28.82 -1.90
N ASP A 292 -5.13 -27.79 -1.72
CA ASP A 292 -5.53 -26.40 -1.94
C ASP A 292 -5.65 -26.17 -3.46
N ASP A 293 -6.86 -26.04 -3.93
CA ASP A 293 -7.11 -25.55 -5.29
C ASP A 293 -6.77 -24.05 -5.28
N LEU A 294 -5.56 -23.71 -5.73
CA LEU A 294 -5.02 -22.35 -5.80
C LEU A 294 -5.96 -21.34 -6.50
N SER A 295 -6.93 -21.84 -7.26
CA SER A 295 -7.95 -21.01 -7.90
C SER A 295 -9.08 -20.57 -6.95
N THR A 296 -9.23 -21.23 -5.82
CA THR A 296 -10.32 -21.00 -4.84
C THR A 296 -9.86 -20.54 -3.48
N THR A 297 -8.55 -20.65 -3.19
CA THR A 297 -8.00 -20.34 -1.87
C THR A 297 -7.79 -18.83 -1.69
N ILE A 298 -8.33 -18.30 -0.61
CA ILE A 298 -8.09 -16.91 -0.22
C ILE A 298 -6.67 -16.80 0.32
N PRO A 299 -5.81 -15.92 -0.22
CA PRO A 299 -4.45 -15.79 0.24
C PRO A 299 -4.37 -15.44 1.74
N ALA A 300 -3.50 -16.13 2.46
CA ALA A 300 -3.24 -15.83 3.85
C ALA A 300 -2.49 -14.49 3.99
N HIS A 301 -2.91 -13.69 4.96
CA HIS A 301 -2.32 -12.40 5.26
C HIS A 301 -1.99 -12.28 6.75
N LEU A 302 -0.95 -11.54 7.04
CA LEU A 302 -0.55 -11.22 8.41
C LEU A 302 -0.66 -9.70 8.62
N VAL A 303 -1.29 -9.28 9.70
CA VAL A 303 -1.18 -7.90 10.20
C VAL A 303 -0.20 -7.93 11.36
N VAL A 304 0.98 -7.37 11.14
CA VAL A 304 2.15 -7.49 12.00
C VAL A 304 2.48 -6.12 12.59
N PRO A 305 2.70 -6.01 13.92
CA PRO A 305 3.24 -4.80 14.53
C PRO A 305 4.60 -4.42 13.89
N LEU A 306 4.83 -3.14 13.63
CA LEU A 306 6.10 -2.66 13.03
C LEU A 306 7.32 -2.97 13.92
N GLU A 307 7.12 -3.08 15.21
CA GLU A 307 8.16 -3.46 16.19
C GLU A 307 8.79 -4.83 15.85
N LEU A 308 8.00 -5.78 15.38
CA LEU A 308 8.50 -7.09 14.95
C LEU A 308 9.34 -7.02 13.65
N LEU A 309 9.22 -5.94 12.91
CA LEU A 309 10.00 -5.66 11.70
C LEU A 309 11.23 -4.81 11.96
N ASN A 310 11.63 -4.64 13.23
CA ASN A 310 12.73 -3.77 13.64
C ASN A 310 12.57 -2.32 13.15
N ALA A 311 11.32 -1.82 13.14
CA ALA A 311 11.06 -0.44 12.77
C ALA A 311 11.58 0.54 13.83
N THR A 312 11.94 1.75 13.39
CA THR A 312 12.33 2.81 14.30
C THR A 312 11.16 3.24 15.19
N SER A 313 11.45 3.57 16.44
CA SER A 313 10.48 4.21 17.34
C SER A 313 10.29 5.70 17.02
N GLU A 314 11.21 6.31 16.27
CA GLU A 314 11.12 7.71 15.89
C GLU A 314 9.89 7.94 14.99
N THR A 315 9.09 8.92 15.36
CA THR A 315 7.87 9.29 14.64
C THR A 315 8.08 10.50 13.74
N ASN A 316 9.10 11.30 14.01
CA ASN A 316 9.47 12.47 13.23
C ASN A 316 10.74 12.16 12.45
N THR A 317 10.65 12.20 11.14
CA THR A 317 11.79 12.01 10.24
C THR A 317 11.90 13.20 9.29
N ASP A 318 13.11 13.45 8.81
CA ASP A 318 13.30 14.37 7.70
C ASP A 318 12.63 13.82 6.42
N GLY A 319 12.63 14.63 5.36
CA GLY A 319 12.16 14.15 4.05
C GLY A 319 13.13 13.15 3.42
N PRO A 320 12.67 12.32 2.49
CA PRO A 320 13.52 11.36 1.81
C PRO A 320 14.63 12.05 1.02
N THR A 321 15.87 11.64 1.26
CA THR A 321 17.03 12.04 0.44
C THR A 321 17.10 11.24 -0.86
N GLN A 322 16.46 10.07 -0.88
CA GLN A 322 16.35 9.21 -2.05
C GLN A 322 14.92 8.71 -2.24
N LEU A 323 14.46 8.74 -3.49
CA LEU A 323 13.22 8.11 -3.92
C LEU A 323 13.53 7.07 -5.00
N VAL A 324 13.17 5.82 -4.74
CA VAL A 324 13.36 4.69 -5.63
C VAL A 324 12.01 4.24 -6.18
N ILE A 325 11.81 4.37 -7.48
CA ILE A 325 10.68 3.77 -8.16
C ILE A 325 11.08 2.36 -8.58
N LEU A 326 10.45 1.37 -7.96
CA LEU A 326 10.56 -0.02 -8.39
C LEU A 326 9.56 -0.28 -9.51
N THR A 327 10.00 -0.94 -10.57
CA THR A 327 9.14 -1.49 -11.62
C THR A 327 9.23 -3.01 -11.61
N THR A 328 8.24 -3.67 -12.21
CA THR A 328 8.28 -5.10 -12.51
C THR A 328 8.12 -5.26 -14.01
N ASP A 329 9.17 -4.88 -14.78
CA ASP A 329 9.12 -4.85 -16.24
C ASP A 329 8.95 -6.26 -16.82
N PRO A 330 7.78 -6.60 -17.38
CA PRO A 330 7.54 -7.93 -17.94
C PRO A 330 8.20 -8.13 -19.31
N LEU A 331 8.63 -7.04 -19.97
CA LEU A 331 9.38 -7.12 -21.23
C LEU A 331 10.88 -7.37 -20.99
N GLY A 332 11.37 -7.16 -19.77
CA GLY A 332 12.76 -7.43 -19.36
C GLY A 332 13.79 -6.54 -20.02
N VAL A 333 13.41 -5.33 -20.46
CA VAL A 333 14.25 -4.41 -21.24
C VAL A 333 14.70 -3.17 -20.45
N LEU A 334 14.07 -2.88 -19.32
CA LEU A 334 14.54 -1.81 -18.45
C LEU A 334 15.86 -2.21 -17.76
N PRO A 335 16.78 -1.25 -17.55
CA PRO A 335 18.03 -1.52 -16.86
C PRO A 335 17.79 -1.89 -15.38
N PRO A 336 18.71 -2.64 -14.75
CA PRO A 336 18.65 -2.95 -13.33
C PRO A 336 18.52 -1.70 -12.44
N LEU A 337 19.26 -0.65 -12.80
CA LEU A 337 19.28 0.64 -12.11
C LEU A 337 19.44 1.78 -13.12
N ALA A 338 18.63 2.81 -12.95
CA ALA A 338 18.83 4.09 -13.61
C ALA A 338 18.65 5.26 -12.65
N LYS A 339 19.49 6.28 -12.77
CA LYS A 339 19.27 7.60 -12.19
C LYS A 339 18.32 8.38 -13.09
N ILE A 340 17.35 9.05 -12.49
CA ILE A 340 16.31 9.81 -13.20
C ILE A 340 16.18 11.23 -12.62
N SER A 341 15.76 12.17 -13.45
CA SER A 341 15.44 13.54 -13.02
C SER A 341 14.12 13.60 -12.26
N HIS A 342 13.84 14.73 -11.59
CA HIS A 342 12.53 14.93 -10.94
C HIS A 342 11.36 14.84 -11.94
N GLU A 343 11.51 15.42 -13.15
CA GLU A 343 10.50 15.34 -14.21
C GLU A 343 10.23 13.88 -14.64
N GLN A 344 11.28 13.10 -14.80
CA GLN A 344 11.15 11.67 -15.10
C GLN A 344 10.51 10.91 -13.94
N CYS A 345 10.88 11.24 -12.70
CA CYS A 345 10.25 10.64 -11.51
C CYS A 345 8.74 10.90 -11.48
N LEU A 346 8.30 12.11 -11.78
CA LEU A 346 6.87 12.45 -11.90
C LEU A 346 6.20 11.67 -13.03
N ALA A 347 6.86 11.54 -14.19
CA ALA A 347 6.32 10.75 -15.31
C ALA A 347 6.16 9.27 -14.95
N TRP A 348 7.16 8.65 -14.30
CA TRP A 348 7.07 7.27 -13.82
C TRP A 348 6.03 7.09 -12.71
N PHE A 349 5.85 8.09 -11.84
CA PHE A 349 4.80 8.09 -10.82
C PHE A 349 3.40 8.13 -11.45
N ILE A 350 3.19 8.95 -12.49
CA ILE A 350 1.92 9.02 -13.24
C ILE A 350 1.64 7.72 -13.96
N LEU A 351 2.65 7.14 -14.59
CA LEU A 351 2.53 5.86 -15.29
C LEU A 351 2.19 4.73 -14.30
N GLY A 352 2.87 4.67 -13.16
CA GLY A 352 2.73 3.53 -12.26
C GLY A 352 2.98 2.20 -12.96
N TYR A 353 3.98 2.17 -13.87
CA TYR A 353 4.26 1.03 -14.76
C TYR A 353 4.74 -0.20 -14.01
N GLY A 354 4.18 -1.35 -14.37
CA GLY A 354 4.63 -2.64 -13.88
C GLY A 354 3.80 -3.82 -14.41
N ASN A 355 4.08 -4.99 -13.87
CA ASN A 355 3.26 -6.19 -14.05
C ASN A 355 2.39 -6.40 -12.80
N HIS A 356 1.25 -7.06 -12.96
CA HIS A 356 0.36 -7.36 -11.83
C HIS A 356 1.05 -8.26 -10.79
N PHE A 357 1.86 -9.21 -11.25
CA PHE A 357 2.63 -10.12 -10.40
C PHE A 357 4.13 -9.93 -10.61
N GLY A 358 4.90 -9.99 -9.52
CA GLY A 358 6.36 -10.01 -9.58
C GLY A 358 6.89 -11.39 -9.97
N PRO A 359 8.18 -11.49 -10.40
CA PRO A 359 8.77 -12.75 -10.85
C PRO A 359 8.85 -13.85 -9.79
N GLN A 360 8.71 -13.50 -8.52
CA GLN A 360 8.77 -14.45 -7.39
C GLN A 360 7.39 -14.97 -6.95
N GLU A 361 6.31 -14.45 -7.49
CA GLU A 361 4.95 -14.92 -7.17
C GLU A 361 4.56 -16.20 -7.94
N GLY A 362 5.45 -16.73 -8.76
CA GLY A 362 5.50 -18.11 -9.26
C GLY A 362 4.33 -18.65 -10.09
N LEU A 363 3.24 -17.95 -10.22
CA LEU A 363 1.99 -18.56 -10.59
C LEU A 363 1.51 -18.33 -12.03
N ARG A 364 2.01 -17.33 -12.76
CA ARG A 364 1.72 -17.18 -14.21
C ARG A 364 2.80 -16.37 -14.93
N PRO A 365 3.41 -16.90 -15.99
CA PRO A 365 4.34 -16.16 -16.84
C PRO A 365 3.63 -15.23 -17.85
N GLU A 366 2.40 -14.80 -17.57
CA GLU A 366 1.68 -13.94 -18.47
C GLU A 366 2.23 -12.52 -18.41
N MET A 367 2.51 -11.95 -19.59
CA MET A 367 2.79 -10.52 -19.73
C MET A 367 1.50 -9.74 -19.47
N ASP A 368 1.31 -9.25 -18.25
CA ASP A 368 0.21 -8.38 -17.87
C ASP A 368 0.74 -6.98 -17.53
N ILE A 369 1.01 -6.21 -18.59
CA ILE A 369 1.44 -4.81 -18.44
C ILE A 369 0.29 -4.01 -17.86
N ARG A 370 0.56 -3.35 -16.72
CA ARG A 370 -0.41 -2.48 -16.06
C ARG A 370 0.17 -1.12 -15.78
N PHE A 371 -0.72 -0.14 -15.79
CA PHE A 371 -0.48 1.22 -15.37
C PHE A 371 -1.36 1.50 -14.17
N MET A 372 -0.71 1.84 -13.05
CA MET A 372 -1.37 2.13 -11.77
C MET A 372 -0.84 3.47 -11.25
N PRO A 373 -1.43 4.59 -11.64
CA PRO A 373 -0.98 5.92 -11.25
C PRO A 373 -0.70 6.03 -9.75
N GLY A 374 0.50 6.55 -9.41
CA GLY A 374 0.97 6.63 -8.04
C GLY A 374 1.23 5.29 -7.37
N PHE A 375 1.17 4.17 -8.10
CA PHE A 375 1.24 2.78 -7.59
C PHE A 375 0.14 2.46 -6.56
N MET A 376 -0.93 3.24 -6.55
CA MET A 376 -2.02 3.17 -5.57
C MET A 376 -3.41 3.15 -6.23
N ASP A 377 -3.51 3.40 -7.51
CA ASP A 377 -4.72 3.45 -8.34
C ASP A 377 -6.00 3.83 -7.56
N THR A 378 -6.78 2.84 -7.09
CA THR A 378 -8.05 3.07 -6.37
C THR A 378 -7.91 3.86 -5.06
N LEU A 379 -6.70 4.04 -4.56
CA LEU A 379 -6.42 4.76 -3.30
C LEU A 379 -6.11 6.26 -3.52
N LEU A 380 -6.03 6.70 -4.80
CA LEU A 380 -5.85 8.10 -5.19
C LEU A 380 -7.14 8.62 -5.84
N PRO A 381 -8.17 8.98 -5.05
CA PRO A 381 -9.47 9.33 -5.59
C PRO A 381 -9.55 10.72 -6.24
N ARG A 382 -8.63 11.64 -5.92
CA ARG A 382 -8.60 13.00 -6.49
C ARG A 382 -7.95 13.00 -7.86
N ASN A 383 -8.06 14.13 -8.55
CA ASN A 383 -7.32 14.35 -9.79
C ASN A 383 -5.82 14.11 -9.56
N LEU A 384 -5.18 13.33 -10.43
CA LEU A 384 -3.76 12.99 -10.31
C LEU A 384 -2.86 14.22 -10.23
N ASN A 385 -3.27 15.32 -10.86
CA ASN A 385 -2.52 16.56 -10.84
C ASN A 385 -2.36 17.15 -9.43
N ASP A 386 -3.33 16.94 -8.54
CA ASP A 386 -3.25 17.39 -7.14
C ASP A 386 -2.06 16.73 -6.42
N TYR A 387 -1.84 15.43 -6.66
CA TYR A 387 -0.72 14.69 -6.06
C TYR A 387 0.61 15.02 -6.72
N ILE A 388 0.61 15.26 -8.03
CA ILE A 388 1.82 15.58 -8.80
C ILE A 388 2.42 16.91 -8.35
N VAL A 389 1.59 17.93 -8.16
CA VAL A 389 2.05 19.25 -7.70
C VAL A 389 2.73 19.13 -6.33
N ILE A 390 2.11 18.39 -5.41
CA ILE A 390 2.69 18.16 -4.07
C ILE A 390 4.00 17.39 -4.17
N LEU A 391 4.04 16.31 -4.97
CA LEU A 391 5.27 15.52 -5.14
C LEU A 391 6.41 16.34 -5.75
N GLU A 392 6.10 17.17 -6.75
CA GLU A 392 7.09 18.06 -7.39
C GLU A 392 7.70 19.03 -6.38
N ASP A 393 6.87 19.67 -5.55
CA ASP A 393 7.34 20.61 -4.52
C ASP A 393 8.18 19.91 -3.44
N LEU A 394 7.76 18.71 -3.03
CA LEU A 394 8.49 17.92 -2.04
C LEU A 394 9.85 17.44 -2.58
N LEU A 395 9.92 16.95 -3.82
CA LEU A 395 11.18 16.55 -4.46
C LEU A 395 12.18 17.72 -4.52
N LYS A 396 11.69 18.92 -4.86
CA LYS A 396 12.53 20.14 -4.88
C LYS A 396 12.97 20.57 -3.50
N LYS A 397 12.03 20.56 -2.52
CA LYS A 397 12.30 21.00 -1.15
C LYS A 397 13.39 20.18 -0.47
N PHE A 398 13.32 18.85 -0.63
CA PHE A 398 14.24 17.92 0.02
C PHE A 398 15.43 17.54 -0.86
N GLU A 399 15.56 18.14 -2.05
CA GLU A 399 16.61 17.83 -3.03
C GLU A 399 16.78 16.33 -3.29
N THR A 400 15.63 15.63 -3.33
CA THR A 400 15.55 14.17 -3.34
C THR A 400 16.18 13.60 -4.62
N ARG A 401 17.15 12.71 -4.49
CA ARG A 401 17.71 11.95 -5.61
C ARG A 401 16.74 10.88 -6.04
N CYS A 402 16.47 10.75 -7.33
CA CYS A 402 15.50 9.81 -7.86
C CYS A 402 16.16 8.69 -8.66
N PHE A 403 15.69 7.47 -8.45
CA PHE A 403 16.15 6.27 -9.13
C PHE A 403 14.98 5.43 -9.64
N LEU A 404 15.21 4.77 -10.78
CA LEU A 404 14.34 3.72 -11.31
C LEU A 404 15.07 2.39 -11.18
N VAL A 405 14.45 1.40 -10.56
CA VAL A 405 15.00 0.05 -10.40
C VAL A 405 14.03 -0.96 -10.99
N ASN A 406 14.51 -1.78 -11.90
CA ASN A 406 13.72 -2.90 -12.40
C ASN A 406 13.87 -4.10 -11.45
N ALA A 407 12.85 -4.34 -10.63
CA ALA A 407 12.72 -5.52 -9.77
C ALA A 407 12.05 -6.71 -10.50
N GLY A 408 11.76 -6.57 -11.79
CA GLY A 408 11.14 -7.57 -12.64
C GLY A 408 12.12 -8.53 -13.30
N TRP A 409 11.96 -8.73 -14.60
CA TRP A 409 12.76 -9.69 -15.37
C TRP A 409 13.95 -9.03 -16.05
N HIS A 410 15.03 -9.81 -16.21
CA HIS A 410 16.28 -9.42 -16.87
C HIS A 410 16.76 -10.54 -17.77
N GLY A 411 17.38 -10.19 -18.89
CA GLY A 411 17.92 -11.14 -19.87
C GLY A 411 16.86 -11.89 -20.66
N GLY A 412 15.64 -11.40 -20.66
CA GLY A 412 14.48 -11.97 -21.33
C GLY A 412 13.19 -11.42 -20.77
N HIS A 413 12.08 -11.60 -21.46
CA HIS A 413 10.74 -11.23 -21.01
C HIS A 413 10.22 -12.17 -19.90
N SER A 414 9.05 -11.85 -19.34
CA SER A 414 8.34 -12.71 -18.39
C SER A 414 8.24 -14.15 -18.90
N GLY A 415 8.66 -15.11 -18.09
CA GLY A 415 8.74 -16.53 -18.43
C GLY A 415 10.07 -16.98 -19.07
N GLN A 416 10.94 -16.06 -19.48
CA GLN A 416 12.28 -16.38 -20.01
C GLN A 416 13.39 -15.71 -19.19
N GLY A 417 13.21 -14.44 -18.84
CA GLY A 417 14.14 -13.70 -18.00
C GLY A 417 14.11 -14.16 -16.54
N SER A 418 15.08 -13.67 -15.77
CA SER A 418 15.21 -13.94 -14.35
C SER A 418 15.21 -12.66 -13.52
N PRO A 419 14.77 -12.69 -12.25
CA PRO A 419 14.93 -11.57 -11.35
C PRO A 419 16.40 -11.35 -11.03
N LEU A 420 16.75 -10.18 -10.50
CA LEU A 420 18.09 -9.90 -9.99
C LEU A 420 18.45 -10.86 -8.85
N SER A 421 19.65 -11.43 -8.92
CA SER A 421 20.24 -12.20 -7.83
C SER A 421 20.48 -11.31 -6.59
N THR A 422 20.68 -11.92 -5.44
CA THR A 422 20.97 -11.19 -4.19
C THR A 422 22.21 -10.31 -4.32
N SER A 423 23.27 -10.78 -5.00
CA SER A 423 24.49 -10.03 -5.24
C SER A 423 24.25 -8.81 -6.17
N GLU A 424 23.45 -8.97 -7.22
CA GLU A 424 23.08 -7.86 -8.10
C GLU A 424 22.22 -6.83 -7.38
N GLN A 425 21.27 -7.27 -6.53
CA GLN A 425 20.48 -6.34 -5.70
C GLN A 425 21.39 -5.53 -4.77
N SER A 426 22.41 -6.17 -4.17
CA SER A 426 23.40 -5.47 -3.34
C SER A 426 24.20 -4.45 -4.15
N ALA A 427 24.62 -4.81 -5.39
CA ALA A 427 25.30 -3.90 -6.29
C ALA A 427 24.42 -2.70 -6.71
N VAL A 428 23.11 -2.91 -6.92
CA VAL A 428 22.15 -1.82 -7.16
C VAL A 428 22.11 -0.85 -5.99
N ILE A 429 21.98 -1.37 -4.77
CA ILE A 429 21.93 -0.56 -3.54
C ILE A 429 23.23 0.22 -3.36
N ASP A 430 24.39 -0.43 -3.49
CA ASP A 430 25.69 0.22 -3.39
C ASP A 430 25.84 1.34 -4.44
N SER A 431 25.41 1.08 -5.68
CA SER A 431 25.49 2.08 -6.75
C SER A 431 24.55 3.27 -6.55
N MET A 432 23.40 3.11 -5.92
CA MET A 432 22.54 4.23 -5.56
C MET A 432 23.21 5.19 -4.58
N HIS A 433 24.06 4.67 -3.69
CA HIS A 433 24.77 5.49 -2.70
C HIS A 433 26.09 6.05 -3.22
N HIS A 434 26.86 5.27 -4.01
CA HIS A 434 28.27 5.56 -4.26
C HIS A 434 28.64 5.80 -5.73
N CYS A 435 27.75 5.49 -6.71
CA CYS A 435 28.08 5.70 -8.11
C CYS A 435 28.20 7.19 -8.45
N ALA A 436 29.41 7.61 -8.85
CA ALA A 436 29.70 8.98 -9.25
C ALA A 436 29.36 9.23 -10.73
N ASP A 437 29.64 8.25 -11.60
CA ASP A 437 29.56 8.40 -13.04
C ASP A 437 28.37 7.66 -13.64
N TRP A 438 27.58 8.40 -14.42
CA TRP A 438 26.37 7.92 -15.09
C TRP A 438 26.46 8.16 -16.59
N ARG A 439 26.06 7.20 -17.41
CA ARG A 439 26.01 7.32 -18.86
C ARG A 439 24.58 7.12 -19.39
N PRO A 440 24.23 7.74 -20.53
CA PRO A 440 22.92 7.52 -21.15
C PRO A 440 22.65 6.03 -21.43
N PHE A 441 21.43 5.59 -21.16
CA PHE A 441 20.96 4.25 -21.54
C PHE A 441 20.54 4.16 -23.02
N GLY A 442 20.15 5.31 -23.62
CA GLY A 442 19.74 5.42 -25.02
C GLY A 442 18.24 5.32 -25.25
N ALA A 443 17.42 5.17 -24.22
CA ALA A 443 15.97 5.23 -24.29
C ALA A 443 15.38 5.79 -23.00
N LEU A 444 14.19 6.41 -23.11
CA LEU A 444 13.41 6.93 -22.00
C LEU A 444 14.16 7.96 -21.12
N GLY A 445 15.19 8.60 -21.66
CA GLY A 445 16.01 9.57 -20.96
C GLY A 445 16.78 9.02 -19.75
N LEU A 446 16.88 7.71 -19.61
CA LEU A 446 17.49 7.05 -18.46
C LEU A 446 19.02 7.16 -18.46
N SER A 447 19.62 7.23 -17.27
CA SER A 447 21.07 7.19 -17.06
C SER A 447 21.45 6.01 -16.19
N ILE A 448 22.35 5.15 -16.68
CA ILE A 448 22.83 3.94 -15.99
C ILE A 448 24.26 4.14 -15.46
N PRO A 449 24.70 3.39 -14.43
CA PRO A 449 26.08 3.47 -13.97
C PRO A 449 27.09 3.22 -15.07
N SER A 450 28.17 4.03 -15.09
CA SER A 450 29.28 3.88 -16.06
C SER A 450 30.27 2.81 -15.66
N ASP A 451 30.38 2.53 -14.36
CA ASP A 451 31.38 1.62 -13.84
C ASP A 451 31.09 0.18 -14.22
N LYS A 452 32.12 -0.44 -14.76
CA LYS A 452 32.24 -1.90 -14.80
C LYS A 452 32.76 -2.34 -13.43
N SER A 453 31.91 -2.35 -12.41
CA SER A 453 32.31 -2.90 -11.12
C SER A 453 32.74 -4.34 -11.29
N GLU A 454 33.73 -4.80 -10.51
CA GLU A 454 34.21 -6.19 -10.50
C GLU A 454 33.09 -7.22 -10.21
N THR A 455 31.93 -6.76 -9.75
CA THR A 455 30.73 -7.56 -9.48
C THR A 455 29.92 -7.89 -10.73
N ALA A 456 30.49 -7.81 -11.93
CA ALA A 456 29.93 -8.32 -13.19
C ALA A 456 28.44 -7.95 -13.48
N THR A 457 27.88 -6.91 -12.87
CA THR A 457 26.51 -6.47 -13.15
C THR A 457 26.48 -5.74 -14.49
N ALA A 458 25.87 -6.37 -15.50
CA ALA A 458 25.61 -5.68 -16.75
C ALA A 458 24.49 -4.66 -16.55
N TRP A 459 24.85 -3.37 -16.42
CA TRP A 459 23.89 -2.28 -16.21
C TRP A 459 23.01 -1.99 -17.43
N ASN A 460 23.52 -2.27 -18.63
CA ASN A 460 22.74 -2.15 -19.84
C ASN A 460 21.95 -3.45 -20.07
N SER A 461 20.63 -3.37 -20.14
CA SER A 461 19.77 -4.53 -20.38
C SER A 461 20.09 -5.26 -21.69
N VAL A 462 20.54 -4.55 -22.72
CA VAL A 462 20.92 -5.14 -24.02
C VAL A 462 22.05 -6.18 -23.85
N ASP A 463 23.01 -5.91 -22.96
CA ASP A 463 24.14 -6.80 -22.70
C ASP A 463 23.74 -8.08 -21.91
N ARG A 464 22.52 -8.10 -21.37
CA ARG A 464 21.97 -9.22 -20.59
C ARG A 464 21.15 -10.20 -21.44
N TRP A 465 20.69 -9.76 -22.61
CA TRP A 465 19.86 -10.59 -23.47
C TRP A 465 20.71 -11.53 -24.33
N PRO A 466 20.24 -12.77 -24.60
CA PRO A 466 20.89 -13.68 -25.55
C PRO A 466 20.95 -13.10 -26.96
N ASP A 467 19.90 -12.38 -27.38
CA ASP A 467 19.81 -11.65 -28.64
C ASP A 467 19.56 -10.16 -28.39
N SER A 468 20.48 -9.32 -28.80
CA SER A 468 20.39 -7.87 -28.65
C SER A 468 19.30 -7.26 -29.54
N GLY A 469 19.01 -7.88 -30.70
CA GLY A 469 17.96 -7.44 -31.63
C GLY A 469 16.56 -7.62 -30.99
N ASP A 470 16.33 -8.75 -30.35
CA ASP A 470 15.10 -9.02 -29.62
C ASP A 470 14.91 -8.04 -28.45
N CYS A 471 15.98 -7.74 -27.71
CA CYS A 471 15.95 -6.72 -26.66
C CYS A 471 15.53 -5.36 -27.20
N LEU A 472 16.18 -4.88 -28.28
CA LEU A 472 15.89 -3.57 -28.88
C LEU A 472 14.47 -3.52 -29.46
N SER A 473 13.97 -4.62 -30.04
CA SER A 473 12.58 -4.72 -30.50
C SER A 473 11.58 -4.56 -29.36
N ASN A 474 11.80 -5.28 -28.26
CA ASN A 474 10.94 -5.16 -27.07
C ASN A 474 11.07 -3.80 -26.39
N LEU A 475 12.26 -3.17 -26.40
CA LEU A 475 12.45 -1.81 -25.90
C LEU A 475 11.64 -0.79 -26.73
N SER A 476 11.66 -0.91 -28.05
CA SER A 476 10.85 -0.08 -28.94
C SER A 476 9.36 -0.26 -28.67
N LYS A 477 8.93 -1.50 -28.41
CA LYS A 477 7.55 -1.81 -28.01
C LYS A 477 7.18 -1.15 -26.69
N LEU A 478 8.07 -1.21 -25.68
CA LEU A 478 7.86 -0.54 -24.39
C LEU A 478 7.69 0.96 -24.57
N VAL A 479 8.58 1.61 -25.33
CA VAL A 479 8.50 3.05 -25.61
C VAL A 479 7.15 3.42 -26.24
N SER A 480 6.67 2.63 -27.20
CA SER A 480 5.35 2.85 -27.83
C SER A 480 4.21 2.72 -26.81
N ILE A 481 4.22 1.67 -25.98
CA ILE A 481 3.18 1.44 -24.96
C ILE A 481 3.15 2.58 -23.93
N ILE A 482 4.32 3.05 -23.49
CA ILE A 482 4.44 4.19 -22.56
C ILE A 482 3.94 5.48 -23.23
N ALA A 483 4.28 5.72 -24.49
CA ALA A 483 3.83 6.88 -25.23
C ALA A 483 2.29 6.91 -25.35
N ASP A 484 1.68 5.79 -25.70
CA ASP A 484 0.22 5.64 -25.83
C ASP A 484 -0.48 5.91 -24.49
N GLU A 485 0.09 5.45 -23.38
CA GLU A 485 -0.48 5.68 -22.05
C GLU A 485 -0.34 7.14 -21.62
N LEU A 486 0.81 7.76 -21.85
CA LEU A 486 1.04 9.17 -21.55
C LEU A 486 0.12 10.12 -22.35
N GLN A 487 -0.26 9.75 -23.58
CA GLN A 487 -1.22 10.51 -24.39
C GLN A 487 -2.63 10.61 -23.73
N ARG A 488 -2.96 9.72 -22.81
CA ARG A 488 -4.23 9.71 -22.08
C ARG A 488 -4.22 10.61 -20.84
N THR A 489 -3.06 11.12 -20.46
CA THR A 489 -2.88 11.97 -19.28
C THR A 489 -3.27 13.44 -19.56
N SER A 490 -3.42 14.24 -18.51
CA SER A 490 -3.82 15.65 -18.61
C SER A 490 -2.75 16.57 -19.23
N ASN A 491 -1.49 16.13 -19.31
CA ASN A 491 -0.38 16.93 -19.86
C ASN A 491 0.62 16.04 -20.60
N PRO A 492 0.22 15.42 -21.72
CA PRO A 492 1.02 14.42 -22.42
C PRO A 492 2.37 14.96 -22.91
N GLU A 493 2.42 16.18 -23.41
CA GLU A 493 3.66 16.78 -23.94
C GLU A 493 4.76 16.94 -22.87
N ARG A 494 4.37 17.29 -21.62
CA ARG A 494 5.29 17.38 -20.48
C ARG A 494 5.96 16.04 -20.23
N TRP A 495 5.19 14.98 -20.18
CA TRP A 495 5.65 13.65 -19.79
C TRP A 495 6.40 12.94 -20.90
N LEU A 496 5.97 13.08 -22.15
CA LEU A 496 6.72 12.59 -23.31
C LEU A 496 8.09 13.25 -23.42
N ARG A 497 8.16 14.57 -23.22
CA ARG A 497 9.43 15.30 -23.17
C ARG A 497 10.31 14.84 -22.00
N ALA A 498 9.75 14.64 -20.81
CA ALA A 498 10.49 14.16 -19.65
C ALA A 498 11.18 12.82 -19.90
N LEU A 499 10.52 11.91 -20.63
CA LEU A 499 11.05 10.60 -21.01
C LEU A 499 11.77 10.60 -22.37
N GLU A 500 12.03 11.78 -22.97
CA GLU A 500 12.70 11.92 -24.27
C GLU A 500 12.04 11.13 -25.42
N ILE A 501 10.72 10.95 -25.33
CA ILE A 501 9.92 10.28 -26.37
C ILE A 501 9.51 11.33 -27.40
N GLN A 502 9.86 11.12 -28.65
CA GLN A 502 9.49 12.01 -29.76
C GLN A 502 7.99 11.82 -30.08
N CYS A 503 7.26 12.92 -30.18
CA CYS A 503 5.91 12.92 -30.75
C CYS A 503 6.06 12.75 -32.28
N ASN A 504 5.56 11.65 -32.83
CA ASN A 504 5.44 11.47 -34.27
C ASN A 504 4.22 12.23 -34.81
#